data_7a7fdd4a44f4cfe0bf80873971f351cc
#
_entry.id   7a7fdd4a44f4cfe0bf80873971f351cc
#
_cell.length_a   1.000
_cell.length_b   1.000
_cell.length_c   1.000
_cell.angle_alpha   90.00
_cell.angle_beta   90.00
_cell.angle_gamma   90.00
#
_symmetry.space_group_name_H-M   'P 1'
#
loop_
_entity.id
_entity.type
_entity.pdbx_description
1 polymer ?
#
loop_
_entity_poly.entity_id
_entity_poly.type
_entity_poly.pdbx_seq_one_letter_code
_entity_poly.pdbx_strand_id
1 'polypeptide(L)'
;MYCICELNIWGAASHLAQWNRHLDLGDVSASNTAHFVNALNSEVQGIQVDFDDGHCPTWRNQLLAFNNINLVVNGKLAGAPISITTCPVLMLRPRAWNMIEHDILIDGKEPAGALIDFGLLMYHNAKKLYEANSGPYFYLSKLEGASEAKLWNDIFVWTQKELGLPLGIIKACVLIENILSTFELEQILYELREHSLGLNCGIWDYCASIIAKFGDKKEFLLPDRNKYVNMERTFLKSYMKLVIKTCHNHNAPATGGMAAAMLNPNTQGNDTGTKNVVNKVLEAKLREIEMGIDGFMVYDTRLVPHVNELWKKSSTTPNQIDRKLTDVITAQELLTIPSGGVTLQGLKHNVAVSILFIYYWLAGVGHFFYSGNVEDSATAEISRAQVWQWIRFSVPLEDDPSKVVSVKLVKKTAADFISHAHKSVCRSTAERKRLSAAHHMGLELFLAREPPEFITTYLSDSHKFRTLHNKALLSNL
;
A
#
# COMPACT_ATOMS: atom_id res chain seq x y z
N MET A 1 14.91 29.50 3.38
CA MET A 1 15.36 28.27 2.72
C MET A 1 16.73 27.94 3.31
N TYR A 2 16.75 27.14 4.39
CA TYR A 2 18.00 26.68 4.99
C TYR A 2 18.50 25.51 4.17
N CYS A 3 19.71 25.61 3.64
CA CYS A 3 20.36 24.51 2.94
C CYS A 3 20.75 23.47 4.00
N ILE A 4 20.03 22.35 4.05
CA ILE A 4 20.28 21.22 4.98
C ILE A 4 21.51 20.42 4.53
N CYS A 5 22.18 20.82 3.44
CA CYS A 5 23.28 20.10 2.80
C CYS A 5 24.56 19.96 3.63
N GLU A 6 24.68 20.59 4.79
CA GLU A 6 25.94 20.61 5.58
C GLU A 6 25.90 19.73 6.85
N LEU A 7 24.83 19.04 7.15
CA LEU A 7 24.78 18.16 8.32
C LEU A 7 25.06 16.70 7.93
N ASN A 8 26.35 16.37 7.84
CA ASN A 8 26.86 14.99 7.79
C ASN A 8 26.60 14.20 9.09
N ILE A 9 25.40 14.37 9.69
CA ILE A 9 25.01 13.74 10.96
C ILE A 9 23.83 12.81 10.72
N TRP A 10 23.99 11.89 9.79
CA TRP A 10 23.11 10.74 9.71
C TRP A 10 23.85 9.57 10.33
N GLY A 11 23.56 9.31 11.59
CA GLY A 11 24.04 8.12 12.26
C GLY A 11 23.58 6.91 11.44
N ALA A 12 24.50 6.30 10.70
CA ALA A 12 24.25 5.06 10.00
C ALA A 12 23.71 4.05 11.01
N ALA A 13 22.41 3.81 11.00
CA ALA A 13 21.83 2.71 11.74
C ALA A 13 22.37 1.43 11.13
N SER A 14 23.38 0.85 11.78
CA SER A 14 24.05 -0.41 11.41
C SER A 14 23.12 -1.60 11.63
N HIS A 15 21.91 -1.60 11.03
CA HIS A 15 21.01 -2.73 11.14
C HIS A 15 21.05 -3.58 9.86
N LEU A 16 21.24 -4.89 10.04
CA LEU A 16 21.22 -5.91 8.98
C LEU A 16 20.01 -5.78 8.06
N ALA A 17 18.83 -5.44 8.60
CA ALA A 17 17.60 -5.21 7.83
C ALA A 17 17.73 -4.05 6.83
N GLN A 18 18.53 -3.03 7.12
CA GLN A 18 18.76 -1.87 6.25
C GLN A 18 19.64 -2.22 5.04
N TRP A 19 20.59 -3.15 5.23
CA TRP A 19 21.65 -3.41 4.26
C TRP A 19 21.38 -4.60 3.33
N ASN A 20 20.43 -5.48 3.65
CA ASN A 20 20.13 -6.68 2.87
C ASN A 20 18.63 -6.96 2.84
N ARG A 21 17.83 -6.00 2.37
CA ARG A 21 16.38 -6.12 2.23
C ARG A 21 15.96 -5.76 0.81
N HIS A 22 16.32 -6.62 -0.15
CA HIS A 22 16.00 -6.38 -1.56
C HIS A 22 14.63 -6.92 -1.98
N LEU A 23 14.03 -7.82 -1.19
CA LEU A 23 12.72 -8.39 -1.51
C LEU A 23 11.86 -8.55 -0.26
N ASP A 24 10.73 -7.86 -0.24
CA ASP A 24 9.68 -8.00 0.77
C ASP A 24 8.42 -8.63 0.15
N LEU A 25 7.59 -9.27 0.99
CA LEU A 25 6.18 -9.54 0.65
C LEU A 25 5.32 -8.37 1.12
N GLY A 26 4.46 -7.86 0.22
CA GLY A 26 3.51 -6.80 0.52
C GLY A 26 2.11 -7.31 0.90
N ASP A 27 1.30 -6.44 1.50
CA ASP A 27 -0.11 -6.63 1.83
C ASP A 27 -0.43 -7.88 2.66
N VAL A 28 0.46 -8.26 3.57
CA VAL A 28 0.28 -9.46 4.39
C VAL A 28 -0.52 -9.12 5.63
N SER A 29 -1.85 -9.25 5.56
CA SER A 29 -2.69 -9.11 6.75
C SER A 29 -2.49 -10.29 7.71
N ALA A 30 -2.00 -9.99 8.93
CA ALA A 30 -1.80 -11.02 9.96
C ALA A 30 -3.12 -11.60 10.51
N SER A 31 -4.29 -11.02 10.20
CA SER A 31 -5.60 -11.61 10.51
C SER A 31 -5.91 -12.83 9.66
N ASN A 32 -5.32 -12.95 8.46
CA ASN A 32 -5.34 -14.15 7.64
C ASN A 32 -4.19 -15.05 8.05
N THR A 33 -4.39 -15.87 9.09
CA THR A 33 -3.35 -16.73 9.67
C THR A 33 -2.65 -17.62 8.65
N ALA A 34 -3.38 -18.19 7.69
CA ALA A 34 -2.79 -19.09 6.69
C ALA A 34 -1.86 -18.33 5.74
N HIS A 35 -2.27 -17.15 5.25
CA HIS A 35 -1.43 -16.30 4.40
C HIS A 35 -0.22 -15.77 5.16
N PHE A 36 -0.40 -15.35 6.41
CA PHE A 36 0.69 -14.88 7.26
C PHE A 36 1.73 -15.97 7.54
N VAL A 37 1.30 -17.19 7.89
CA VAL A 37 2.21 -18.33 8.09
C VAL A 37 2.96 -18.68 6.79
N ASN A 38 2.28 -18.64 5.64
CA ASN A 38 2.93 -18.86 4.34
C ASN A 38 4.02 -17.80 4.07
N ALA A 39 3.73 -16.53 4.36
CA ALA A 39 4.68 -15.44 4.23
C ALA A 39 5.91 -15.63 5.14
N LEU A 40 5.69 -16.01 6.41
CA LEU A 40 6.76 -16.26 7.38
C LEU A 40 7.70 -17.42 7.01
N ASN A 41 7.24 -18.34 6.17
CA ASN A 41 8.04 -19.47 5.68
C ASN A 41 8.62 -19.25 4.27
N SER A 42 8.48 -18.05 3.71
CA SER A 42 9.00 -17.74 2.38
C SER A 42 10.44 -17.22 2.42
N GLU A 43 11.16 -17.34 1.29
CA GLU A 43 12.57 -16.91 1.15
C GLU A 43 12.68 -15.41 0.82
N VAL A 44 11.99 -14.56 1.58
CA VAL A 44 12.08 -13.10 1.47
C VAL A 44 12.86 -12.51 2.63
N GLN A 45 13.34 -11.28 2.49
CA GLN A 45 14.07 -10.60 3.55
C GLN A 45 13.13 -9.91 4.54
N GLY A 46 11.96 -9.48 4.07
CA GLY A 46 10.97 -8.82 4.92
C GLY A 46 9.53 -9.12 4.53
N ILE A 47 8.63 -8.80 5.43
CA ILE A 47 7.18 -8.91 5.22
C ILE A 47 6.56 -7.59 5.67
N GLN A 48 5.82 -6.93 4.79
CA GLN A 48 4.95 -5.84 5.19
C GLN A 48 3.71 -6.43 5.87
N VAL A 49 3.71 -6.42 7.20
CA VAL A 49 2.59 -6.89 8.02
C VAL A 49 1.58 -5.76 8.12
N ASP A 50 0.47 -5.93 7.46
CA ASP A 50 -0.39 -4.85 7.04
C ASP A 50 -1.64 -4.69 7.90
N PHE A 51 -1.86 -3.45 8.37
CA PHE A 51 -3.11 -2.98 8.98
C PHE A 51 -3.78 -1.89 8.14
N ASP A 52 -3.17 -1.50 7.01
CA ASP A 52 -3.66 -0.44 6.12
C ASP A 52 -4.28 -1.01 4.84
N ASP A 53 -3.60 -0.98 3.69
CA ASP A 53 -4.23 -1.25 2.38
C ASP A 53 -4.77 -2.67 2.19
N GLY A 54 -4.02 -3.68 2.58
CA GLY A 54 -4.42 -5.09 2.44
C GLY A 54 -5.28 -5.63 3.57
N HIS A 55 -5.64 -4.80 4.56
CA HIS A 55 -6.36 -5.21 5.77
C HIS A 55 -7.71 -4.51 5.87
N CYS A 56 -8.73 -5.22 6.33
CA CYS A 56 -10.02 -4.63 6.69
C CYS A 56 -10.13 -4.58 8.22
N PRO A 57 -10.20 -3.38 8.85
CA PRO A 57 -10.08 -3.20 10.30
C PRO A 57 -11.38 -3.50 11.04
N THR A 58 -11.92 -4.71 10.87
CA THR A 58 -12.97 -5.18 11.75
C THR A 58 -12.39 -5.51 13.10
N TRP A 59 -13.14 -5.35 14.18
CA TRP A 59 -12.68 -5.68 15.51
C TRP A 59 -12.05 -7.08 15.61
N ARG A 60 -12.70 -8.07 15.00
CA ARG A 60 -12.17 -9.44 14.93
C ARG A 60 -10.81 -9.50 14.23
N ASN A 61 -10.67 -8.85 13.09
CA ASN A 61 -9.42 -8.86 12.32
C ASN A 61 -8.30 -8.18 13.09
N GLN A 62 -8.59 -7.04 13.71
CA GLN A 62 -7.62 -6.34 14.56
C GLN A 62 -7.10 -7.23 15.68
N LEU A 63 -7.99 -7.85 16.47
CA LEU A 63 -7.61 -8.75 17.55
C LEU A 63 -6.82 -9.96 17.05
N LEU A 64 -7.24 -10.57 15.94
CA LEU A 64 -6.51 -11.70 15.34
C LEU A 64 -5.12 -11.28 14.88
N ALA A 65 -4.98 -10.12 14.23
CA ALA A 65 -3.70 -9.65 13.73
C ALA A 65 -2.72 -9.38 14.89
N PHE A 66 -3.14 -8.64 15.91
CA PHE A 66 -2.32 -8.39 17.09
C PHE A 66 -1.91 -9.69 17.80
N ASN A 67 -2.86 -10.62 17.96
CA ASN A 67 -2.58 -11.91 18.59
C ASN A 67 -1.60 -12.75 17.77
N ASN A 68 -1.78 -12.85 16.45
CA ASN A 68 -0.90 -13.63 15.59
C ASN A 68 0.52 -13.07 15.56
N ILE A 69 0.69 -11.76 15.53
CA ILE A 69 2.01 -11.10 15.61
C ILE A 69 2.65 -11.42 16.98
N ASN A 70 1.90 -11.28 18.07
CA ASN A 70 2.41 -11.62 19.39
C ASN A 70 2.82 -13.10 19.50
N LEU A 71 2.03 -14.01 18.92
CA LEU A 71 2.36 -15.43 18.88
C LEU A 71 3.64 -15.72 18.08
N VAL A 72 3.86 -15.05 16.93
CA VAL A 72 5.11 -15.18 16.15
C VAL A 72 6.31 -14.69 16.97
N VAL A 73 6.21 -13.49 17.53
CA VAL A 73 7.29 -12.89 18.34
C VAL A 73 7.65 -13.79 19.53
N ASN A 74 6.69 -14.55 20.03
CA ASN A 74 6.87 -15.50 21.12
C ASN A 74 7.19 -16.95 20.68
N GLY A 75 7.32 -17.22 19.36
CA GLY A 75 7.57 -18.55 18.84
C GLY A 75 6.44 -19.56 19.10
N LYS A 76 5.20 -19.06 19.15
CA LYS A 76 4.00 -19.84 19.50
C LYS A 76 2.97 -19.98 18.40
N LEU A 77 3.15 -19.32 17.25
CA LEU A 77 2.21 -19.43 16.13
C LEU A 77 2.42 -20.78 15.42
N ALA A 78 1.39 -21.60 15.41
CA ALA A 78 1.45 -22.92 14.76
C ALA A 78 1.75 -22.79 13.25
N GLY A 79 2.73 -23.55 12.77
CA GLY A 79 3.17 -23.56 11.38
C GLY A 79 4.17 -22.46 11.01
N ALA A 80 4.41 -21.49 11.88
CA ALA A 80 5.44 -20.47 11.69
C ALA A 80 6.81 -20.96 12.23
N PRO A 81 7.94 -20.30 11.84
CA PRO A 81 9.24 -20.57 12.47
C PRO A 81 9.19 -20.35 13.99
N ILE A 82 9.91 -21.19 14.74
CA ILE A 82 9.89 -21.18 16.21
C ILE A 82 10.58 -19.93 16.79
N SER A 83 11.52 -19.34 16.07
CA SER A 83 12.23 -18.15 16.51
C SER A 83 11.99 -16.98 15.59
N ILE A 84 11.69 -15.81 16.16
CA ILE A 84 11.56 -14.56 15.41
C ILE A 84 12.86 -14.21 14.65
N THR A 85 14.02 -14.66 15.12
CA THR A 85 15.32 -14.43 14.44
C THR A 85 15.50 -15.23 13.17
N THR A 86 14.66 -16.24 12.92
CA THR A 86 14.66 -17.05 11.69
C THR A 86 13.51 -16.69 10.76
N CYS A 87 12.64 -15.77 11.17
CA CYS A 87 11.60 -15.20 10.32
C CYS A 87 12.17 -14.11 9.39
N PRO A 88 11.56 -13.86 8.24
CA PRO A 88 11.74 -12.59 7.55
C PRO A 88 11.45 -11.41 8.49
N VAL A 89 12.10 -10.27 8.24
CA VAL A 89 11.91 -9.07 9.06
C VAL A 89 10.44 -8.63 9.02
N LEU A 90 9.83 -8.41 10.18
CA LEU A 90 8.47 -7.91 10.27
C LEU A 90 8.48 -6.38 10.15
N MET A 91 8.03 -5.89 9.01
CA MET A 91 7.79 -4.46 8.75
C MET A 91 6.32 -4.17 9.04
N LEU A 92 6.02 -3.68 10.24
CA LEU A 92 4.66 -3.46 10.71
C LEU A 92 4.10 -2.17 10.09
N ARG A 93 2.99 -2.26 9.35
CA ARG A 93 2.34 -1.09 8.75
C ARG A 93 1.05 -0.77 9.50
N PRO A 94 1.05 0.16 10.48
CA PRO A 94 -0.17 0.62 11.12
C PRO A 94 -1.08 1.32 10.11
N ARG A 95 -2.37 1.40 10.41
CA ARG A 95 -3.31 2.23 9.63
C ARG A 95 -2.79 3.65 9.46
N ALA A 96 -3.11 4.27 8.33
CA ALA A 96 -2.80 5.68 8.09
C ALA A 96 -3.66 6.60 8.98
N TRP A 97 -3.28 7.88 9.06
CA TRP A 97 -3.96 8.89 9.91
C TRP A 97 -5.43 9.13 9.59
N ASN A 98 -5.85 8.85 8.35
CA ASN A 98 -7.23 9.00 7.90
C ASN A 98 -8.20 7.97 8.50
N MET A 99 -7.70 6.92 9.16
CA MET A 99 -8.50 5.84 9.72
C MET A 99 -8.72 6.02 11.21
N ILE A 100 -9.99 6.05 11.63
CA ILE A 100 -10.39 6.12 13.02
C ILE A 100 -10.67 4.72 13.57
N GLU A 101 -10.31 4.48 14.84
CA GLU A 101 -10.69 3.26 15.54
C GLU A 101 -12.06 3.49 16.22
N HIS A 102 -13.06 2.77 15.71
CA HIS A 102 -14.44 2.95 16.15
C HIS A 102 -14.89 2.02 17.28
N ASP A 103 -14.11 0.97 17.55
CA ASP A 103 -14.44 -0.05 18.55
C ASP A 103 -13.78 0.21 19.92
N ILE A 104 -12.92 1.24 20.00
CA ILE A 104 -12.22 1.65 21.23
C ILE A 104 -12.53 3.11 21.54
N LEU A 105 -12.81 3.40 22.82
CA LEU A 105 -12.90 4.79 23.31
C LEU A 105 -11.77 5.06 24.29
N ILE A 106 -11.05 6.17 24.10
CA ILE A 106 -10.07 6.71 25.04
C ILE A 106 -10.61 8.05 25.52
N ASP A 107 -10.86 8.17 26.83
CA ASP A 107 -11.49 9.34 27.43
C ASP A 107 -12.80 9.76 26.73
N GLY A 108 -13.59 8.75 26.31
CA GLY A 108 -14.87 8.94 25.64
C GLY A 108 -14.79 9.39 24.17
N LYS A 109 -13.60 9.35 23.55
CA LYS A 109 -13.37 9.71 22.14
C LYS A 109 -12.81 8.53 21.35
N GLU A 110 -13.24 8.41 20.10
CA GLU A 110 -12.66 7.46 19.14
C GLU A 110 -11.24 7.93 18.76
N PRO A 111 -10.19 7.10 18.97
CA PRO A 111 -8.82 7.48 18.68
C PRO A 111 -8.45 7.26 17.21
N ALA A 112 -7.33 7.86 16.77
CA ALA A 112 -6.73 7.53 15.49
C ALA A 112 -6.30 6.04 15.46
N GLY A 113 -6.71 5.31 14.42
CA GLY A 113 -6.37 3.90 14.25
C GLY A 113 -4.85 3.66 14.23
N ALA A 114 -4.11 4.57 13.62
CA ALA A 114 -2.65 4.54 13.60
C ALA A 114 -2.02 4.41 15.00
N LEU A 115 -2.55 5.17 15.98
CA LEU A 115 -2.05 5.15 17.37
C LEU A 115 -2.41 3.88 18.10
N ILE A 116 -3.60 3.32 17.84
CA ILE A 116 -4.02 2.04 18.44
C ILE A 116 -3.13 0.91 17.90
N ASP A 117 -2.95 0.85 16.58
CA ASP A 117 -2.14 -0.19 15.97
C ASP A 117 -0.69 -0.11 16.45
N PHE A 118 -0.07 1.04 16.33
CA PHE A 118 1.30 1.27 16.78
C PHE A 118 1.47 0.99 18.28
N GLY A 119 0.57 1.54 19.11
CA GLY A 119 0.66 1.41 20.57
C GLY A 119 0.57 -0.04 21.04
N LEU A 120 -0.40 -0.82 20.52
CA LEU A 120 -0.55 -2.24 20.88
C LEU A 120 0.60 -3.09 20.35
N LEU A 121 1.08 -2.83 19.14
CA LEU A 121 2.24 -3.52 18.58
C LEU A 121 3.50 -3.29 19.42
N MET A 122 3.75 -2.03 19.82
CA MET A 122 4.89 -1.67 20.65
C MET A 122 4.78 -2.24 22.05
N TYR A 123 3.64 -2.04 22.73
CA TYR A 123 3.45 -2.48 24.11
C TYR A 123 3.68 -3.97 24.29
N HIS A 124 3.15 -4.79 23.39
CA HIS A 124 3.22 -6.24 23.51
C HIS A 124 4.49 -6.86 22.95
N ASN A 125 5.19 -6.23 22.01
CA ASN A 125 6.21 -6.91 21.23
C ASN A 125 7.59 -6.23 21.24
N ALA A 126 7.66 -4.91 21.48
CA ALA A 126 8.86 -4.13 21.21
C ALA A 126 10.10 -4.63 21.98
N LYS A 127 9.96 -4.90 23.27
CA LYS A 127 11.09 -5.38 24.09
C LYS A 127 11.67 -6.67 23.55
N LYS A 128 10.82 -7.63 23.20
CA LYS A 128 11.26 -8.93 22.70
C LYS A 128 11.85 -8.84 21.29
N LEU A 129 11.27 -8.01 20.41
CA LEU A 129 11.85 -7.72 19.10
C LEU A 129 13.24 -7.09 19.24
N TYR A 130 13.41 -6.15 20.17
CA TYR A 130 14.69 -5.53 20.48
C TYR A 130 15.71 -6.55 20.99
N GLU A 131 15.36 -7.35 22.01
CA GLU A 131 16.22 -8.39 22.58
C GLU A 131 16.62 -9.44 21.53
N ALA A 132 15.75 -9.70 20.56
CA ALA A 132 16.02 -10.62 19.46
C ALA A 132 16.77 -9.99 18.28
N ASN A 133 17.07 -8.69 18.33
CA ASN A 133 17.64 -7.91 17.24
C ASN A 133 16.80 -8.03 15.92
N SER A 134 15.47 -8.07 16.05
CA SER A 134 14.49 -8.25 14.96
C SER A 134 13.50 -7.09 14.83
N GLY A 135 13.83 -5.92 15.33
CA GLY A 135 13.00 -4.72 15.28
C GLY A 135 12.89 -4.01 16.64
N PRO A 136 11.86 -3.19 16.85
CA PRO A 136 10.64 -3.00 16.04
C PRO A 136 10.85 -2.15 14.78
N TYR A 137 10.28 -2.60 13.64
CA TYR A 137 10.38 -1.93 12.35
C TYR A 137 8.98 -1.64 11.80
N PHE A 138 8.82 -0.46 11.17
CA PHE A 138 7.54 0.03 10.68
C PHE A 138 7.58 0.46 9.22
N TYR A 139 6.40 0.44 8.57
CA TYR A 139 6.07 1.24 7.40
C TYR A 139 5.09 2.34 7.81
N LEU A 140 5.32 3.57 7.35
CA LEU A 140 4.43 4.71 7.59
C LEU A 140 3.76 5.11 6.29
N SER A 141 2.41 4.99 6.27
CA SER A 141 1.58 5.20 5.08
C SER A 141 1.03 6.61 5.01
N LYS A 142 0.80 7.07 3.78
CA LYS A 142 -0.04 8.21 3.41
C LYS A 142 0.35 9.55 4.06
N LEU A 143 1.66 9.73 4.36
CA LEU A 143 2.17 11.01 4.85
C LEU A 143 2.09 12.08 3.75
N GLU A 144 1.58 13.25 4.11
CA GLU A 144 1.49 14.40 3.22
C GLU A 144 2.73 15.30 3.26
N GLY A 145 3.51 15.25 4.35
CA GLY A 145 4.71 16.09 4.48
C GLY A 145 5.50 15.85 5.75
N ALA A 146 6.50 16.69 5.95
CA ALA A 146 7.47 16.58 7.04
C ALA A 146 6.84 16.80 8.44
N SER A 147 5.76 17.56 8.54
CA SER A 147 5.06 17.76 9.81
C SER A 147 4.50 16.47 10.39
N GLU A 148 3.98 15.58 9.54
CA GLU A 148 3.50 14.27 9.95
C GLU A 148 4.66 13.32 10.26
N ALA A 149 5.76 13.41 9.51
CA ALA A 149 7.00 12.69 9.82
C ALA A 149 7.54 13.10 11.20
N LYS A 150 7.52 14.40 11.51
CA LYS A 150 7.87 14.92 12.83
C LYS A 150 6.95 14.39 13.93
N LEU A 151 5.65 14.35 13.69
CA LEU A 151 4.68 13.77 14.64
C LEU A 151 5.02 12.32 14.95
N TRP A 152 5.30 11.50 13.93
CA TRP A 152 5.77 10.13 14.13
C TRP A 152 7.07 10.04 14.91
N ASN A 153 8.03 10.92 14.63
CA ASN A 153 9.28 10.99 15.40
C ASN A 153 9.01 11.28 16.89
N ASP A 154 8.15 12.25 17.19
CA ASP A 154 7.81 12.61 18.55
C ASP A 154 7.13 11.42 19.27
N ILE A 155 6.23 10.68 18.60
CA ILE A 155 5.62 9.45 19.09
C ILE A 155 6.66 8.38 19.36
N PHE A 156 7.62 8.15 18.46
CA PHE A 156 8.68 7.15 18.62
C PHE A 156 9.58 7.47 19.81
N VAL A 157 10.01 8.73 19.93
CA VAL A 157 10.84 9.19 21.05
C VAL A 157 10.13 9.00 22.38
N TRP A 158 8.87 9.43 22.47
CA TRP A 158 8.04 9.26 23.67
C TRP A 158 7.86 7.76 24.01
N THR A 159 7.50 6.94 23.05
CA THR A 159 7.26 5.51 23.25
C THR A 159 8.50 4.77 23.73
N GLN A 160 9.66 5.04 23.15
CA GLN A 160 10.93 4.43 23.58
C GLN A 160 11.24 4.80 25.04
N LYS A 161 11.02 6.05 25.42
CA LYS A 161 11.21 6.49 26.81
C LYS A 161 10.26 5.75 27.77
N GLU A 162 8.96 5.69 27.44
CA GLU A 162 7.95 5.03 28.30
C GLU A 162 8.19 3.52 28.45
N LEU A 163 8.69 2.87 27.40
CA LEU A 163 9.00 1.43 27.42
C LEU A 163 10.41 1.10 27.92
N GLY A 164 11.22 2.12 28.27
CA GLY A 164 12.61 1.93 28.70
C GLY A 164 13.50 1.36 27.61
N LEU A 165 13.26 1.68 26.36
CA LEU A 165 14.02 1.27 25.20
C LEU A 165 15.05 2.35 24.79
N PRO A 166 16.18 1.95 24.19
CA PRO A 166 17.15 2.93 23.67
C PRO A 166 16.55 3.83 22.58
N LEU A 167 16.97 5.09 22.55
CA LEU A 167 16.58 6.01 21.48
C LEU A 167 17.09 5.49 20.14
N GLY A 168 16.25 5.60 19.10
CA GLY A 168 16.58 5.17 17.74
C GLY A 168 16.41 3.67 17.49
N ILE A 169 15.88 2.89 18.44
CA ILE A 169 15.64 1.47 18.24
C ILE A 169 14.43 1.20 17.33
N ILE A 170 13.42 2.05 17.40
CA ILE A 170 12.32 2.02 16.42
C ILE A 170 12.86 2.50 15.08
N LYS A 171 12.62 1.73 14.03
CA LYS A 171 12.97 2.13 12.67
C LYS A 171 11.75 2.11 11.76
N ALA A 172 11.68 3.04 10.81
CA ALA A 172 10.54 3.17 9.91
C ALA A 172 10.97 3.53 8.48
N CYS A 173 10.35 2.88 7.52
CA CYS A 173 10.37 3.25 6.12
C CYS A 173 9.10 4.07 5.81
N VAL A 174 9.23 5.23 5.17
CA VAL A 174 8.08 6.07 4.80
C VAL A 174 7.66 5.76 3.37
N LEU A 175 6.37 5.46 3.17
CA LEU A 175 5.76 5.37 1.85
C LEU A 175 5.54 6.79 1.31
N ILE A 176 6.25 7.12 0.24
CA ILE A 176 6.05 8.38 -0.49
C ILE A 176 4.95 8.13 -1.54
N GLU A 177 3.75 8.26 -1.14
CA GLU A 177 2.56 7.92 -1.89
C GLU A 177 1.52 9.06 -1.94
N ASN A 178 1.97 10.27 -1.62
CA ASN A 178 1.21 11.50 -1.80
C ASN A 178 2.04 12.48 -2.61
N ILE A 179 1.42 13.16 -3.58
CA ILE A 179 2.11 14.14 -4.43
C ILE A 179 2.74 15.27 -3.61
N LEU A 180 2.13 15.67 -2.50
CA LEU A 180 2.65 16.75 -1.66
C LEU A 180 3.96 16.34 -0.98
N SER A 181 4.03 15.13 -0.43
CA SER A 181 5.23 14.62 0.26
C SER A 181 6.46 14.53 -0.65
N THR A 182 6.25 14.40 -1.97
CA THR A 182 7.34 14.37 -2.95
C THR A 182 8.15 15.66 -2.96
N PHE A 183 7.58 16.78 -2.54
CA PHE A 183 8.28 18.06 -2.44
C PHE A 183 9.00 18.29 -1.10
N GLU A 184 8.86 17.35 -0.15
CA GLU A 184 9.42 17.46 1.20
C GLU A 184 10.27 16.23 1.61
N LEU A 185 10.80 15.46 0.64
CA LEU A 185 11.52 14.21 0.91
C LEU A 185 12.71 14.39 1.85
N GLU A 186 13.51 15.45 1.64
CA GLU A 186 14.66 15.74 2.48
C GLU A 186 14.24 16.07 3.92
N GLN A 187 13.18 16.85 4.06
CA GLN A 187 12.63 17.22 5.36
C GLN A 187 12.03 16.00 6.09
N ILE A 188 11.34 15.11 5.36
CA ILE A 188 10.80 13.86 5.91
C ILE A 188 11.92 12.98 6.45
N LEU A 189 12.98 12.78 5.66
CA LEU A 189 14.15 12.04 6.12
C LEU A 189 14.82 12.70 7.32
N TYR A 190 14.93 14.02 7.32
CA TYR A 190 15.55 14.78 8.42
C TYR A 190 14.76 14.65 9.72
N GLU A 191 13.44 14.78 9.69
CA GLU A 191 12.60 14.61 10.88
C GLU A 191 12.72 13.20 11.48
N LEU A 192 12.83 12.19 10.64
CA LEU A 192 12.97 10.79 11.06
C LEU A 192 14.42 10.28 11.12
N ARG A 193 15.44 11.14 11.05
CA ARG A 193 16.85 10.74 10.89
C ARG A 193 17.34 9.68 11.89
N GLU A 194 16.88 9.69 13.15
CA GLU A 194 17.22 8.69 14.16
C GLU A 194 16.49 7.35 13.95
N HIS A 195 15.42 7.37 13.17
CA HIS A 195 14.48 6.26 13.02
C HIS A 195 14.35 5.77 11.57
N SER A 196 15.00 6.42 10.59
CA SER A 196 14.78 6.14 9.18
C SER A 196 15.32 4.78 8.72
N LEU A 197 14.48 4.04 7.96
CA LEU A 197 14.83 2.95 7.08
C LEU A 197 14.65 3.33 5.61
N GLY A 198 14.73 4.63 5.28
CA GLY A 198 14.57 5.13 3.94
C GLY A 198 13.12 5.37 3.52
N LEU A 199 12.92 5.44 2.21
CA LEU A 199 11.65 5.76 1.59
C LEU A 199 11.22 4.66 0.62
N ASN A 200 9.91 4.52 0.43
CA ASN A 200 9.32 3.56 -0.50
C ASN A 200 8.43 4.27 -1.52
N CYS A 201 8.38 3.75 -2.74
CA CYS A 201 7.54 4.28 -3.82
C CYS A 201 6.21 3.53 -3.88
N GLY A 202 5.09 4.22 -3.59
CA GLY A 202 3.72 3.71 -3.70
C GLY A 202 2.96 4.31 -4.88
N ILE A 203 2.93 3.64 -6.04
CA ILE A 203 2.45 4.19 -7.31
C ILE A 203 0.96 4.55 -7.31
N TRP A 204 0.09 3.69 -6.76
CA TRP A 204 -1.36 3.87 -6.95
C TRP A 204 -1.93 4.95 -6.05
N ASP A 205 -1.56 4.97 -4.77
CA ASP A 205 -1.90 6.08 -3.87
C ASP A 205 -1.29 7.40 -4.35
N TYR A 206 -0.05 7.37 -4.87
CA TYR A 206 0.56 8.57 -5.47
C TYR A 206 -0.28 9.11 -6.63
N CYS A 207 -0.73 8.26 -7.55
CA CYS A 207 -1.61 8.67 -8.65
C CYS A 207 -2.98 9.15 -8.15
N ALA A 208 -3.54 8.47 -7.14
CA ALA A 208 -4.82 8.87 -6.55
C ALA A 208 -4.73 10.23 -5.85
N SER A 209 -3.61 10.52 -5.17
CA SER A 209 -3.38 11.80 -4.52
C SER A 209 -3.36 12.98 -5.49
N ILE A 210 -2.86 12.77 -6.73
CA ILE A 210 -2.94 13.80 -7.79
C ILE A 210 -4.40 14.18 -8.07
N ILE A 211 -5.29 13.19 -8.15
CA ILE A 211 -6.72 13.46 -8.35
C ILE A 211 -7.33 14.09 -7.10
N ALA A 212 -6.98 13.60 -5.90
CA ALA A 212 -7.51 14.15 -4.65
C ALA A 212 -7.12 15.62 -4.44
N LYS A 213 -5.88 16.00 -4.79
CA LYS A 213 -5.37 17.37 -4.57
C LYS A 213 -5.66 18.33 -5.76
N PHE A 214 -5.71 17.82 -6.98
CA PHE A 214 -5.80 18.64 -8.20
C PHE A 214 -6.89 18.20 -9.20
N GLY A 215 -7.76 17.26 -8.81
CA GLY A 215 -8.74 16.64 -9.71
C GLY A 215 -9.83 17.55 -10.25
N ASP A 216 -9.94 18.78 -9.75
CA ASP A 216 -10.80 19.84 -10.29
C ASP A 216 -10.18 20.59 -11.47
N LYS A 217 -8.89 20.39 -11.76
CA LYS A 217 -8.13 21.02 -12.83
C LYS A 217 -7.92 20.06 -13.99
N LYS A 218 -8.29 20.49 -15.20
CA LYS A 218 -8.24 19.63 -16.39
C LYS A 218 -6.83 19.20 -16.78
N GLU A 219 -5.82 20.00 -16.50
CA GLU A 219 -4.41 19.66 -16.74
C GLU A 219 -3.90 18.48 -15.92
N PHE A 220 -4.61 18.12 -14.83
CA PHE A 220 -4.33 16.94 -14.00
C PHE A 220 -5.29 15.78 -14.29
N LEU A 221 -5.94 15.78 -15.43
CA LEU A 221 -6.78 14.66 -15.88
C LEU A 221 -5.92 13.42 -16.17
N LEU A 222 -6.05 12.39 -15.34
CA LEU A 222 -5.33 11.14 -15.54
C LEU A 222 -6.02 10.26 -16.58
N PRO A 223 -5.30 9.78 -17.62
CA PRO A 223 -5.81 8.83 -18.59
C PRO A 223 -6.02 7.44 -17.99
N ASP A 224 -6.57 6.51 -18.76
CA ASP A 224 -6.75 5.11 -18.34
C ASP A 224 -5.47 4.51 -17.76
N ARG A 225 -5.50 4.21 -16.45
CA ARG A 225 -4.33 3.74 -15.70
C ARG A 225 -3.76 2.43 -16.25
N ASN A 226 -4.62 1.54 -16.74
CA ASN A 226 -4.19 0.24 -17.24
C ASN A 226 -3.42 0.32 -18.56
N LYS A 227 -3.62 1.41 -19.32
CA LYS A 227 -2.99 1.61 -20.63
C LYS A 227 -1.85 2.64 -20.59
N TYR A 228 -1.99 3.69 -19.80
CA TYR A 228 -1.14 4.88 -19.89
C TYR A 228 -0.33 5.18 -18.64
N VAL A 229 -0.60 4.54 -17.48
CA VAL A 229 0.08 4.82 -16.22
C VAL A 229 1.02 3.67 -15.86
N ASN A 230 2.31 3.93 -15.93
CA ASN A 230 3.37 2.98 -15.54
C ASN A 230 4.65 3.74 -15.18
N MET A 231 5.63 3.07 -14.60
CA MET A 231 6.89 3.67 -14.12
C MET A 231 7.82 4.23 -15.22
N GLU A 232 7.49 4.04 -16.51
CA GLU A 232 8.23 4.63 -17.63
C GLU A 232 7.73 6.04 -17.98
N ARG A 233 6.56 6.45 -17.47
CA ARG A 233 6.00 7.78 -17.70
C ARG A 233 6.79 8.83 -16.90
N THR A 234 6.99 10.00 -17.52
CA THR A 234 7.86 11.05 -16.99
C THR A 234 7.62 11.33 -15.52
N PHE A 235 6.38 11.58 -15.10
CA PHE A 235 6.06 11.93 -13.72
C PHE A 235 6.44 10.82 -12.72
N LEU A 236 6.15 9.54 -13.01
CA LEU A 236 6.47 8.42 -12.13
C LEU A 236 7.96 8.05 -12.18
N LYS A 237 8.58 8.15 -13.36
CA LYS A 237 10.02 7.93 -13.51
C LYS A 237 10.82 8.99 -12.75
N SER A 238 10.43 10.26 -12.86
CA SER A 238 11.08 11.37 -12.16
C SER A 238 10.82 11.29 -10.65
N TYR A 239 9.61 10.89 -10.23
CA TYR A 239 9.31 10.61 -8.84
C TYR A 239 10.21 9.53 -8.25
N MET A 240 10.33 8.36 -8.88
CA MET A 240 11.22 7.28 -8.40
C MET A 240 12.69 7.74 -8.36
N LYS A 241 13.17 8.41 -9.40
CA LYS A 241 14.53 8.96 -9.42
C LYS A 241 14.77 9.96 -8.29
N LEU A 242 13.79 10.80 -8.00
CA LEU A 242 13.90 11.77 -6.90
C LEU A 242 13.99 11.06 -5.55
N VAL A 243 13.14 10.04 -5.31
CA VAL A 243 13.20 9.23 -4.09
C VAL A 243 14.55 8.56 -3.95
N ILE A 244 15.07 7.89 -5.00
CA ILE A 244 16.38 7.23 -4.99
C ILE A 244 17.49 8.25 -4.71
N LYS A 245 17.51 9.36 -5.44
CA LYS A 245 18.53 10.41 -5.28
C LYS A 245 18.57 10.96 -3.86
N THR A 246 17.39 11.31 -3.32
CA THR A 246 17.28 11.84 -1.97
C THR A 246 17.75 10.83 -0.93
N CYS A 247 17.28 9.59 -1.00
CA CYS A 247 17.70 8.53 -0.09
C CYS A 247 19.21 8.30 -0.14
N HIS A 248 19.76 8.07 -1.33
CA HIS A 248 21.19 7.77 -1.49
C HIS A 248 22.08 8.92 -1.04
N ASN A 249 21.69 10.19 -1.26
CA ASN A 249 22.45 11.33 -0.75
C ASN A 249 22.56 11.33 0.77
N HIS A 250 21.59 10.75 1.46
CA HIS A 250 21.54 10.64 2.92
C HIS A 250 21.88 9.22 3.44
N ASN A 251 22.50 8.37 2.61
CA ASN A 251 22.87 6.99 2.95
C ASN A 251 21.69 6.17 3.47
N ALA A 252 20.49 6.42 2.96
CA ALA A 252 19.27 5.71 3.26
C ALA A 252 18.85 4.86 2.04
N PRO A 253 18.20 3.69 2.24
CA PRO A 253 17.70 2.88 1.13
C PRO A 253 16.45 3.50 0.50
N ALA A 254 16.31 3.29 -0.81
CA ALA A 254 15.11 3.58 -1.58
C ALA A 254 14.49 2.29 -2.08
N THR A 255 13.22 2.02 -1.77
CA THR A 255 12.55 0.79 -2.19
C THR A 255 11.39 1.06 -3.15
N GLY A 256 11.20 0.16 -4.11
CA GLY A 256 10.10 0.21 -5.07
C GLY A 256 8.83 -0.42 -4.54
N GLY A 257 7.76 -0.22 -5.29
CA GLY A 257 6.44 -0.73 -4.95
C GLY A 257 6.27 -2.24 -5.18
N MET A 258 5.08 -2.73 -4.86
CA MET A 258 4.70 -4.13 -4.95
C MET A 258 4.33 -4.53 -6.39
N ALA A 259 4.82 -5.69 -6.85
CA ALA A 259 4.27 -6.36 -8.01
C ALA A 259 3.00 -7.11 -7.58
N ALA A 260 1.84 -6.61 -8.04
CA ALA A 260 0.53 -7.15 -7.71
C ALA A 260 0.12 -8.37 -8.55
N ALA A 261 0.95 -8.77 -9.53
CA ALA A 261 0.66 -9.88 -10.44
C ALA A 261 0.55 -11.21 -9.70
N MET A 262 -0.48 -11.98 -10.07
CA MET A 262 -0.76 -13.32 -9.53
C MET A 262 -0.57 -14.39 -10.59
N LEU A 263 0.13 -15.44 -10.24
CA LEU A 263 0.20 -16.64 -11.08
C LEU A 263 -1.13 -17.43 -10.97
N ASN A 264 -1.58 -17.99 -12.08
CA ASN A 264 -2.80 -18.77 -12.08
C ASN A 264 -2.63 -20.00 -11.14
N PRO A 265 -3.50 -20.20 -10.13
CA PRO A 265 -3.39 -21.32 -9.21
C PRO A 265 -3.64 -22.69 -9.88
N ASN A 266 -4.30 -22.72 -11.03
CA ASN A 266 -4.65 -23.95 -11.74
C ASN A 266 -3.57 -24.40 -12.75
N THR A 267 -2.46 -23.69 -12.88
CA THR A 267 -1.38 -24.01 -13.81
C THR A 267 -0.16 -24.53 -13.05
N GLN A 268 0.51 -25.54 -13.62
CA GLN A 268 1.70 -26.16 -13.02
C GLN A 268 3.01 -25.39 -13.34
N GLY A 269 3.00 -24.08 -13.35
CA GLY A 269 4.20 -23.24 -13.42
C GLY A 269 4.96 -23.19 -14.76
N ASN A 270 4.71 -24.12 -15.68
CA ASN A 270 5.44 -24.23 -16.96
C ASN A 270 4.64 -23.82 -18.21
N ASP A 271 3.39 -23.39 -18.04
CA ASP A 271 2.58 -22.93 -19.16
C ASP A 271 3.01 -21.54 -19.65
N THR A 272 2.67 -21.24 -20.91
CA THR A 272 3.04 -19.97 -21.57
C THR A 272 2.47 -18.76 -20.85
N GLY A 273 1.28 -18.89 -20.25
CA GLY A 273 0.63 -17.80 -19.51
C GLY A 273 1.42 -17.42 -18.26
N THR A 274 1.79 -18.41 -17.45
CA THR A 274 2.64 -18.21 -16.26
C THR A 274 3.99 -17.59 -16.62
N LYS A 275 4.66 -18.10 -17.65
CA LYS A 275 5.95 -17.54 -18.12
C LYS A 275 5.81 -16.08 -18.55
N ASN A 276 4.73 -15.71 -19.22
CA ASN A 276 4.49 -14.33 -19.65
C ASN A 276 4.29 -13.39 -18.43
N VAL A 277 3.56 -13.83 -17.39
CA VAL A 277 3.39 -13.04 -16.17
C VAL A 277 4.74 -12.85 -15.46
N VAL A 278 5.50 -13.94 -15.26
CA VAL A 278 6.83 -13.90 -14.64
C VAL A 278 7.74 -12.94 -15.41
N ASN A 279 7.86 -13.06 -16.73
CA ASN A 279 8.72 -12.22 -17.54
C ASN A 279 8.36 -10.73 -17.42
N LYS A 280 7.07 -10.37 -17.45
CA LYS A 280 6.63 -8.99 -17.28
C LYS A 280 7.03 -8.43 -15.91
N VAL A 281 6.89 -9.22 -14.84
CA VAL A 281 7.34 -8.81 -13.51
C VAL A 281 8.85 -8.61 -13.48
N LEU A 282 9.61 -9.56 -14.01
CA LEU A 282 11.07 -9.47 -14.05
C LEU A 282 11.57 -8.28 -14.86
N GLU A 283 10.97 -8.00 -16.03
CA GLU A 283 11.29 -6.81 -16.83
C GLU A 283 11.03 -5.51 -16.07
N ALA A 284 9.89 -5.41 -15.37
CA ALA A 284 9.58 -4.23 -14.57
C ALA A 284 10.58 -4.05 -13.42
N LYS A 285 10.90 -5.14 -12.68
CA LYS A 285 11.84 -5.08 -11.57
C LYS A 285 13.29 -4.85 -12.03
N LEU A 286 13.69 -5.36 -13.18
CA LEU A 286 15.00 -5.05 -13.76
C LEU A 286 15.16 -3.55 -14.02
N ARG A 287 14.15 -2.89 -14.60
CA ARG A 287 14.17 -1.44 -14.81
C ARG A 287 14.31 -0.65 -13.51
N GLU A 288 13.63 -1.08 -12.43
CA GLU A 288 13.77 -0.48 -11.11
C GLU A 288 15.20 -0.65 -10.57
N ILE A 289 15.79 -1.83 -10.69
CA ILE A 289 17.20 -2.10 -10.31
C ILE A 289 18.15 -1.20 -11.13
N GLU A 290 17.94 -1.10 -12.43
CA GLU A 290 18.76 -0.26 -13.32
C GLU A 290 18.67 1.23 -12.97
N MET A 291 17.52 1.70 -12.42
CA MET A 291 17.40 3.06 -11.91
C MET A 291 18.13 3.27 -10.57
N GLY A 292 18.45 2.23 -9.83
CA GLY A 292 19.19 2.31 -8.57
C GLY A 292 18.36 1.98 -7.32
N ILE A 293 17.21 1.32 -7.46
CA ILE A 293 16.39 0.92 -6.31
C ILE A 293 17.11 -0.14 -5.46
N ASP A 294 16.96 -0.08 -4.15
CA ASP A 294 17.63 -0.98 -3.20
C ASP A 294 16.82 -2.24 -2.87
N GLY A 295 15.57 -2.25 -3.24
CA GLY A 295 14.66 -3.37 -3.02
C GLY A 295 13.24 -3.05 -3.48
N PHE A 296 12.36 -4.03 -3.43
CA PHE A 296 10.96 -3.92 -3.86
C PHE A 296 10.10 -5.00 -3.22
N MET A 297 8.81 -5.00 -3.54
CA MET A 297 7.87 -5.97 -3.01
C MET A 297 7.23 -6.82 -4.13
N VAL A 298 6.81 -8.03 -3.75
CA VAL A 298 5.89 -8.88 -4.51
C VAL A 298 4.76 -9.34 -3.59
N TYR A 299 3.61 -9.70 -4.15
CA TYR A 299 2.53 -10.31 -3.39
C TYR A 299 2.56 -11.84 -3.46
N ASP A 300 2.71 -12.40 -4.65
CA ASP A 300 2.69 -13.85 -4.89
C ASP A 300 4.02 -14.50 -4.50
N THR A 301 4.01 -15.33 -3.46
CA THR A 301 5.20 -16.03 -2.97
C THR A 301 5.90 -16.88 -4.04
N ARG A 302 5.18 -17.31 -5.08
CA ARG A 302 5.72 -18.09 -6.20
C ARG A 302 6.62 -17.25 -7.12
N LEU A 303 6.54 -15.90 -7.06
CA LEU A 303 7.44 -14.99 -7.76
C LEU A 303 8.79 -14.83 -7.05
N VAL A 304 8.86 -15.13 -5.74
CA VAL A 304 10.04 -14.92 -4.89
C VAL A 304 11.32 -15.56 -5.47
N PRO A 305 11.36 -16.84 -5.88
CA PRO A 305 12.58 -17.43 -6.43
C PRO A 305 13.07 -16.71 -7.68
N HIS A 306 12.16 -16.33 -8.57
CA HIS A 306 12.48 -15.65 -9.83
C HIS A 306 13.07 -14.27 -9.60
N VAL A 307 12.50 -13.52 -8.67
CA VAL A 307 12.92 -12.16 -8.36
C VAL A 307 14.24 -12.15 -7.57
N ASN A 308 14.42 -13.10 -6.64
CA ASN A 308 15.70 -13.30 -5.95
C ASN A 308 16.83 -13.63 -6.94
N GLU A 309 16.56 -14.47 -7.95
CA GLU A 309 17.54 -14.78 -8.99
C GLU A 309 17.87 -13.56 -9.85
N LEU A 310 16.84 -12.74 -10.19
CA LEU A 310 17.05 -11.48 -10.91
C LEU A 310 17.98 -10.55 -10.13
N TRP A 311 17.71 -10.34 -8.83
CA TRP A 311 18.56 -9.48 -7.99
C TRP A 311 20.00 -9.95 -7.97
N LYS A 312 20.24 -11.25 -7.70
CA LYS A 312 21.58 -11.85 -7.67
C LYS A 312 22.37 -11.67 -8.99
N LYS A 313 21.67 -11.67 -10.13
CA LYS A 313 22.28 -11.45 -11.45
C LYS A 313 22.55 -9.98 -11.75
N SER A 314 21.74 -9.09 -11.25
CA SER A 314 21.74 -7.66 -11.61
C SER A 314 22.51 -6.80 -10.61
N SER A 315 22.72 -7.25 -9.38
CA SER A 315 23.45 -6.52 -8.34
C SER A 315 24.54 -7.39 -7.72
N THR A 316 25.75 -6.82 -7.60
CA THR A 316 26.89 -7.46 -6.92
C THR A 316 26.96 -7.10 -5.43
N THR A 317 26.11 -6.19 -4.98
CA THR A 317 26.06 -5.66 -3.62
C THR A 317 24.68 -5.93 -3.01
N PRO A 318 24.56 -5.98 -1.68
CA PRO A 318 23.27 -6.17 -1.00
C PRO A 318 22.23 -5.06 -1.31
N ASN A 319 22.69 -3.85 -1.62
CA ASN A 319 21.89 -2.68 -1.98
C ASN A 319 22.69 -1.77 -2.93
N GLN A 320 22.11 -0.66 -3.34
CA GLN A 320 22.71 0.31 -4.27
C GLN A 320 22.89 1.72 -3.63
N ILE A 321 22.88 1.83 -2.31
CA ILE A 321 22.92 3.13 -1.57
C ILE A 321 24.11 4.00 -1.99
N ASP A 322 25.24 3.38 -2.34
CA ASP A 322 26.45 4.10 -2.79
C ASP A 322 26.33 4.70 -4.20
N ARG A 323 25.31 4.28 -4.96
CA ARG A 323 25.05 4.78 -6.30
C ARG A 323 24.40 6.16 -6.24
N LYS A 324 25.18 7.22 -6.43
CA LYS A 324 24.69 8.61 -6.40
C LYS A 324 24.15 9.02 -7.77
N LEU A 325 22.88 9.45 -7.82
CA LEU A 325 22.26 9.96 -9.03
C LEU A 325 22.58 11.46 -9.22
N THR A 326 23.01 11.83 -10.42
CA THR A 326 23.33 13.21 -10.80
C THR A 326 22.17 13.93 -11.50
N ASP A 327 21.08 13.21 -11.82
CA ASP A 327 19.92 13.78 -12.50
C ASP A 327 19.39 15.01 -11.76
N VAL A 328 19.01 16.03 -12.53
CA VAL A 328 18.25 17.18 -12.02
C VAL A 328 16.77 16.89 -12.28
N ILE A 329 16.02 16.67 -11.24
CA ILE A 329 14.58 16.41 -11.32
C ILE A 329 13.85 17.72 -11.00
N THR A 330 12.96 18.13 -11.89
CA THR A 330 12.21 19.39 -11.76
C THR A 330 10.79 19.15 -11.27
N ALA A 331 10.20 20.18 -10.63
CA ALA A 331 8.79 20.15 -10.26
C ALA A 331 7.86 19.94 -11.48
N GLN A 332 8.26 20.51 -12.65
CA GLN A 332 7.50 20.33 -13.88
C GLN A 332 7.43 18.86 -14.30
N GLU A 333 8.51 18.10 -14.19
CA GLU A 333 8.52 16.67 -14.52
C GLU A 333 7.62 15.86 -13.59
N LEU A 334 7.62 16.17 -12.29
CA LEU A 334 6.76 15.52 -11.29
C LEU A 334 5.27 15.79 -11.53
N LEU A 335 4.93 16.94 -12.10
CA LEU A 335 3.56 17.38 -12.37
C LEU A 335 3.13 17.12 -13.82
N THR A 336 3.96 16.54 -14.67
CA THR A 336 3.64 16.25 -16.07
C THR A 336 2.81 14.98 -16.20
N ILE A 337 1.49 15.15 -16.22
CA ILE A 337 0.54 14.04 -16.41
C ILE A 337 0.74 13.41 -17.80
N PRO A 338 0.73 12.05 -17.92
CA PRO A 338 0.91 11.39 -19.19
C PRO A 338 -0.24 11.71 -20.16
N SER A 339 0.10 11.93 -21.41
CA SER A 339 -0.90 12.00 -22.48
C SER A 339 -1.55 10.64 -22.69
N GLY A 340 -2.86 10.62 -22.96
CA GLY A 340 -3.61 9.39 -23.23
C GLY A 340 -5.11 9.64 -23.14
N GLY A 341 -5.89 8.66 -23.58
CA GLY A 341 -7.35 8.68 -23.54
C GLY A 341 -7.93 7.81 -22.42
N VAL A 342 -9.24 7.76 -22.38
CA VAL A 342 -10.01 6.87 -21.51
C VAL A 342 -10.66 5.80 -22.36
N THR A 343 -10.42 4.52 -22.06
CA THR A 343 -11.05 3.42 -22.81
C THR A 343 -12.31 2.92 -22.10
N LEU A 344 -13.24 2.35 -22.87
CA LEU A 344 -14.41 1.70 -22.27
C LEU A 344 -13.99 0.53 -21.37
N GLN A 345 -12.93 -0.19 -21.74
CA GLN A 345 -12.40 -1.28 -20.95
C GLN A 345 -11.82 -0.78 -19.62
N GLY A 346 -11.08 0.32 -19.63
CA GLY A 346 -10.56 0.96 -18.40
C GLY A 346 -11.69 1.45 -17.49
N LEU A 347 -12.74 2.03 -18.05
CA LEU A 347 -13.93 2.42 -17.29
C LEU A 347 -14.59 1.19 -16.62
N LYS A 348 -14.79 0.09 -17.38
CA LYS A 348 -15.36 -1.15 -16.84
C LYS A 348 -14.49 -1.74 -15.74
N HIS A 349 -13.17 -1.73 -15.92
CA HIS A 349 -12.23 -2.23 -14.94
C HIS A 349 -12.30 -1.43 -13.64
N ASN A 350 -12.21 -0.10 -13.71
CA ASN A 350 -12.26 0.76 -12.55
C ASN A 350 -13.58 0.66 -11.77
N VAL A 351 -14.71 0.59 -12.48
CA VAL A 351 -16.02 0.36 -11.86
C VAL A 351 -16.07 -0.98 -11.14
N ALA A 352 -15.55 -2.04 -11.78
CA ALA A 352 -15.53 -3.38 -11.20
C ALA A 352 -14.63 -3.45 -9.95
N VAL A 353 -13.39 -2.92 -10.02
CA VAL A 353 -12.45 -2.91 -8.89
C VAL A 353 -13.04 -2.17 -7.70
N SER A 354 -13.60 -0.97 -7.90
CA SER A 354 -14.19 -0.18 -6.82
C SER A 354 -15.38 -0.90 -6.16
N ILE A 355 -16.29 -1.48 -6.94
CA ILE A 355 -17.47 -2.18 -6.38
C ILE A 355 -17.06 -3.48 -5.69
N LEU A 356 -16.11 -4.24 -6.25
CA LEU A 356 -15.61 -5.46 -5.63
C LEU A 356 -14.84 -5.16 -4.34
N PHE A 357 -14.05 -4.11 -4.31
CA PHE A 357 -13.37 -3.71 -3.08
C PHE A 357 -14.38 -3.42 -1.96
N ILE A 358 -15.41 -2.63 -2.22
CA ILE A 358 -16.49 -2.37 -1.24
C ILE A 358 -17.17 -3.68 -0.83
N TYR A 359 -17.45 -4.57 -1.77
CA TYR A 359 -18.07 -5.86 -1.49
C TYR A 359 -17.23 -6.73 -0.55
N TYR A 360 -15.92 -6.81 -0.79
CA TYR A 360 -15.01 -7.58 0.06
C TYR A 360 -14.78 -6.90 1.40
N TRP A 361 -14.66 -5.57 1.42
CA TRP A 361 -14.55 -4.80 2.67
C TRP A 361 -15.75 -5.02 3.58
N LEU A 362 -16.96 -5.00 3.04
CA LEU A 362 -18.18 -5.33 3.78
C LEU A 362 -18.23 -6.80 4.24
N ALA A 363 -17.33 -7.65 3.76
CA ALA A 363 -17.13 -9.02 4.23
C ALA A 363 -15.99 -9.15 5.24
N GLY A 364 -15.31 -8.05 5.60
CA GLY A 364 -14.13 -8.07 6.46
C GLY A 364 -12.84 -8.46 5.74
N VAL A 365 -12.77 -8.30 4.42
CA VAL A 365 -11.59 -8.65 3.60
C VAL A 365 -11.04 -7.38 2.97
N GLY A 366 -9.75 -7.09 3.20
CA GLY A 366 -9.09 -5.86 2.76
C GLY A 366 -8.49 -5.91 1.36
N HIS A 367 -8.30 -7.10 0.77
CA HIS A 367 -7.79 -7.27 -0.58
C HIS A 367 -8.44 -8.46 -1.27
N PHE A 368 -8.41 -8.48 -2.60
CA PHE A 368 -9.02 -9.54 -3.40
C PHE A 368 -8.29 -9.72 -4.74
N PHE A 369 -8.66 -10.76 -5.49
CA PHE A 369 -8.05 -11.06 -6.78
C PHE A 369 -8.98 -10.71 -7.92
N TYR A 370 -8.49 -9.91 -8.88
CA TYR A 370 -9.24 -9.54 -10.07
C TYR A 370 -8.34 -9.39 -11.28
N SER A 371 -8.73 -9.95 -12.41
CA SER A 371 -8.01 -9.85 -13.69
C SER A 371 -6.51 -10.18 -13.62
N GLY A 372 -6.12 -11.13 -12.77
CA GLY A 372 -4.74 -11.60 -12.64
C GLY A 372 -3.85 -10.78 -11.70
N ASN A 373 -4.42 -9.87 -10.93
CA ASN A 373 -3.72 -9.07 -9.93
C ASN A 373 -4.42 -9.18 -8.57
N VAL A 374 -3.66 -8.89 -7.50
CA VAL A 374 -4.23 -8.49 -6.23
C VAL A 374 -4.67 -7.02 -6.31
N GLU A 375 -5.85 -6.74 -5.81
CA GLU A 375 -6.42 -5.40 -5.69
C GLU A 375 -6.68 -5.13 -4.20
N ASP A 376 -6.35 -3.94 -3.74
CA ASP A 376 -6.39 -3.46 -2.37
C ASP A 376 -7.07 -2.08 -2.26
N SER A 377 -6.92 -1.39 -1.14
CA SER A 377 -7.49 -0.06 -1.01
C SER A 377 -6.83 0.98 -1.91
N ALA A 378 -5.51 0.86 -2.19
CA ALA A 378 -4.80 1.80 -3.06
C ALA A 378 -5.30 1.71 -4.51
N THR A 379 -5.47 0.49 -5.04
CA THR A 379 -6.00 0.28 -6.39
C THR A 379 -7.49 0.60 -6.50
N ALA A 380 -8.26 0.38 -5.43
CA ALA A 380 -9.66 0.79 -5.36
C ALA A 380 -9.79 2.32 -5.33
N GLU A 381 -8.91 3.01 -4.60
CA GLU A 381 -8.89 4.47 -4.51
C GLU A 381 -8.62 5.13 -5.85
N ILE A 382 -7.55 4.73 -6.55
CA ILE A 382 -7.27 5.30 -7.89
C ILE A 382 -8.37 4.95 -8.88
N SER A 383 -8.97 3.75 -8.80
CA SER A 383 -10.08 3.35 -9.68
C SER A 383 -11.30 4.23 -9.48
N ARG A 384 -11.70 4.44 -8.22
CA ARG A 384 -12.81 5.31 -7.85
C ARG A 384 -12.54 6.76 -8.25
N ALA A 385 -11.35 7.27 -7.95
CA ALA A 385 -10.95 8.64 -8.25
C ALA A 385 -10.95 8.92 -9.76
N GLN A 386 -10.46 8.00 -10.59
CA GLN A 386 -10.50 8.16 -12.06
C GLN A 386 -11.93 8.19 -12.58
N VAL A 387 -12.82 7.30 -12.12
CA VAL A 387 -14.24 7.33 -12.59
C VAL A 387 -14.88 8.67 -12.25
N TRP A 388 -14.68 9.17 -11.02
CA TRP A 388 -15.16 10.47 -10.59
C TRP A 388 -14.61 11.61 -11.47
N GLN A 389 -13.31 11.64 -11.72
CA GLN A 389 -12.66 12.67 -12.52
C GLN A 389 -13.14 12.64 -13.98
N TRP A 390 -13.28 11.45 -14.56
CA TRP A 390 -13.74 11.30 -15.95
C TRP A 390 -15.19 11.73 -16.15
N ILE A 391 -16.07 11.52 -15.16
CA ILE A 391 -17.45 12.06 -15.17
C ILE A 391 -17.39 13.59 -15.13
N ARG A 392 -16.62 14.16 -14.21
CA ARG A 392 -16.52 15.61 -14.00
C ARG A 392 -16.14 16.36 -15.27
N PHE A 393 -15.22 15.81 -16.06
CA PHE A 393 -14.78 16.42 -17.31
C PHE A 393 -15.50 15.88 -18.55
N SER A 394 -16.49 15.00 -18.39
CA SER A 394 -17.21 14.38 -19.50
C SER A 394 -16.27 13.87 -20.60
N VAL A 395 -15.23 13.11 -20.19
CA VAL A 395 -14.12 12.71 -21.06
C VAL A 395 -14.65 11.79 -22.18
N PRO A 396 -14.34 12.07 -23.46
CA PRO A 396 -14.71 11.19 -24.56
C PRO A 396 -13.94 9.87 -24.47
N LEU A 397 -14.61 8.77 -24.84
CA LEU A 397 -13.93 7.48 -24.93
C LEU A 397 -12.99 7.45 -26.12
N GLU A 398 -11.78 6.91 -25.92
CA GLU A 398 -10.77 6.79 -26.97
C GLU A 398 -11.21 5.82 -28.08
N ASP A 399 -11.86 4.73 -27.70
CA ASP A 399 -12.35 3.68 -28.59
C ASP A 399 -13.72 4.00 -29.22
N ASP A 400 -14.41 5.02 -28.73
CA ASP A 400 -15.67 5.53 -29.33
C ASP A 400 -15.87 7.02 -28.94
N PRO A 401 -15.25 7.96 -29.66
CA PRO A 401 -15.32 9.39 -29.31
C PRO A 401 -16.73 10.01 -29.35
N SER A 402 -17.70 9.31 -29.94
CA SER A 402 -19.12 9.74 -29.90
C SER A 402 -19.75 9.56 -28.52
N LYS A 403 -19.11 8.79 -27.64
CA LYS A 403 -19.51 8.53 -26.26
C LYS A 403 -18.58 9.23 -25.29
N VAL A 404 -19.16 9.87 -24.29
CA VAL A 404 -18.43 10.47 -23.17
C VAL A 404 -18.68 9.71 -21.88
N VAL A 405 -17.72 9.73 -20.96
CA VAL A 405 -17.92 9.23 -19.61
C VAL A 405 -18.91 10.13 -18.90
N SER A 406 -20.16 9.71 -18.87
CA SER A 406 -21.29 10.40 -18.26
C SER A 406 -21.87 9.61 -17.10
N VAL A 407 -22.63 10.28 -16.24
CA VAL A 407 -23.40 9.61 -15.17
C VAL A 407 -24.23 8.44 -15.72
N LYS A 408 -24.86 8.62 -16.90
CA LYS A 408 -25.65 7.57 -17.55
C LYS A 408 -24.80 6.39 -17.95
N LEU A 409 -23.61 6.61 -18.54
CA LEU A 409 -22.71 5.53 -18.95
C LEU A 409 -22.17 4.78 -17.75
N VAL A 410 -21.75 5.48 -16.69
CA VAL A 410 -21.24 4.86 -15.46
C VAL A 410 -22.31 4.01 -14.76
N LYS A 411 -23.54 4.54 -14.60
CA LYS A 411 -24.67 3.77 -14.05
C LYS A 411 -24.96 2.51 -14.87
N LYS A 412 -24.93 2.61 -16.19
CA LYS A 412 -25.10 1.44 -17.07
C LYS A 412 -23.98 0.42 -16.89
N THR A 413 -22.72 0.87 -16.91
CA THR A 413 -21.54 0.01 -16.72
C THR A 413 -21.60 -0.72 -15.38
N ALA A 414 -21.97 -0.02 -14.31
CA ALA A 414 -22.13 -0.61 -12.98
C ALA A 414 -23.27 -1.65 -12.95
N ALA A 415 -24.42 -1.35 -13.55
CA ALA A 415 -25.54 -2.29 -13.62
C ALA A 415 -25.21 -3.55 -14.43
N ASP A 416 -24.53 -3.40 -15.57
CA ASP A 416 -24.07 -4.51 -16.41
C ASP A 416 -23.08 -5.39 -15.63
N PHE A 417 -22.14 -4.79 -14.91
CA PHE A 417 -21.19 -5.50 -14.02
C PHE A 417 -21.93 -6.28 -12.93
N ILE A 418 -22.88 -5.66 -12.21
CA ILE A 418 -23.64 -6.30 -11.13
C ILE A 418 -24.45 -7.50 -11.65
N SER A 419 -25.07 -7.37 -12.81
CA SER A 419 -25.84 -8.46 -13.43
C SER A 419 -24.96 -9.69 -13.71
N HIS A 420 -23.70 -9.46 -14.12
CA HIS A 420 -22.72 -10.52 -14.30
C HIS A 420 -22.21 -11.06 -12.95
N ALA A 421 -21.82 -10.19 -12.02
CA ALA A 421 -21.23 -10.55 -10.75
C ALA A 421 -22.19 -11.33 -9.83
N HIS A 422 -23.51 -11.08 -9.91
CA HIS A 422 -24.51 -11.90 -9.22
C HIS A 422 -24.41 -13.39 -9.57
N LYS A 423 -23.97 -13.72 -10.78
CA LYS A 423 -23.86 -15.12 -11.25
C LYS A 423 -22.46 -15.69 -10.99
N SER A 424 -21.42 -14.89 -11.12
CA SER A 424 -20.02 -15.34 -11.07
C SER A 424 -19.38 -15.23 -9.68
N VAL A 425 -19.78 -14.24 -8.87
CA VAL A 425 -19.18 -13.95 -7.55
C VAL A 425 -20.06 -14.45 -6.41
N CYS A 426 -21.38 -14.23 -6.47
CA CYS A 426 -22.28 -14.53 -5.34
C CYS A 426 -22.78 -15.96 -5.32
N ARG A 427 -22.66 -16.65 -4.18
CA ARG A 427 -23.14 -18.02 -3.93
C ARG A 427 -24.40 -18.07 -3.06
N SER A 428 -24.69 -16.98 -2.33
CA SER A 428 -25.80 -16.91 -1.37
C SER A 428 -26.62 -15.63 -1.52
N THR A 429 -27.82 -15.61 -0.92
CA THR A 429 -28.67 -14.41 -0.85
C THR A 429 -28.00 -13.30 -0.05
N ALA A 430 -27.24 -13.63 1.00
CA ALA A 430 -26.51 -12.66 1.80
C ALA A 430 -25.43 -11.94 0.96
N GLU A 431 -24.67 -12.70 0.16
CA GLU A 431 -23.67 -12.14 -0.74
C GLU A 431 -24.29 -11.26 -1.83
N ARG A 432 -25.45 -11.64 -2.38
CA ARG A 432 -26.17 -10.80 -3.34
C ARG A 432 -26.62 -9.47 -2.72
N LYS A 433 -27.12 -9.49 -1.46
CA LYS A 433 -27.48 -8.28 -0.73
C LYS A 433 -26.25 -7.39 -0.48
N ARG A 434 -25.12 -8.00 -0.11
CA ARG A 434 -23.84 -7.30 0.07
C ARG A 434 -23.36 -6.65 -1.24
N LEU A 435 -23.42 -7.37 -2.34
CA LEU A 435 -23.05 -6.85 -3.66
C LEU A 435 -23.95 -5.69 -4.08
N SER A 436 -25.26 -5.78 -3.81
CA SER A 436 -26.20 -4.69 -4.05
C SER A 436 -25.87 -3.46 -3.18
N ALA A 437 -25.49 -3.66 -1.91
CA ALA A 437 -25.04 -2.57 -1.05
C ALA A 437 -23.74 -1.94 -1.59
N ALA A 438 -22.76 -2.74 -1.99
CA ALA A 438 -21.52 -2.28 -2.58
C ALA A 438 -21.76 -1.47 -3.88
N HIS A 439 -22.70 -1.90 -4.71
CA HIS A 439 -23.09 -1.16 -5.90
C HIS A 439 -23.63 0.25 -5.57
N HIS A 440 -24.53 0.37 -4.59
CA HIS A 440 -25.07 1.67 -4.19
C HIS A 440 -23.96 2.59 -3.63
N MET A 441 -23.12 2.07 -2.73
CA MET A 441 -22.00 2.82 -2.17
C MET A 441 -20.98 3.24 -3.25
N GLY A 442 -20.68 2.36 -4.21
CA GLY A 442 -19.82 2.70 -5.35
C GLY A 442 -20.39 3.83 -6.21
N LEU A 443 -21.71 3.80 -6.48
CA LEU A 443 -22.37 4.89 -7.20
C LEU A 443 -22.37 6.20 -6.39
N GLU A 444 -22.57 6.15 -5.07
CA GLU A 444 -22.46 7.33 -4.21
C GLU A 444 -21.07 7.98 -4.34
N LEU A 445 -20.00 7.17 -4.31
CA LEU A 445 -18.63 7.63 -4.44
C LEU A 445 -18.31 8.20 -5.84
N PHE A 446 -18.75 7.54 -6.92
CA PHE A 446 -18.50 7.98 -8.29
C PHE A 446 -19.21 9.30 -8.61
N LEU A 447 -20.38 9.53 -8.01
CA LEU A 447 -21.26 10.65 -8.31
C LEU A 447 -21.20 11.77 -7.26
N ALA A 448 -20.39 11.62 -6.23
CA ALA A 448 -20.24 12.62 -5.19
C ALA A 448 -19.81 13.97 -5.80
N ARG A 449 -20.40 15.05 -5.31
CA ARG A 449 -19.94 16.41 -5.67
C ARG A 449 -18.54 16.67 -5.14
N GLU A 450 -18.33 16.29 -3.89
CA GLU A 450 -17.08 16.35 -3.17
C GLU A 450 -16.80 14.93 -2.64
N PRO A 451 -15.94 14.16 -3.31
CA PRO A 451 -15.64 12.81 -2.88
C PRO A 451 -14.80 12.83 -1.61
N PRO A 452 -14.91 11.79 -0.77
CA PRO A 452 -13.99 11.62 0.35
C PRO A 452 -12.56 11.50 -0.18
N GLU A 453 -11.58 11.90 0.60
CA GLU A 453 -10.17 11.80 0.20
C GLU A 453 -9.76 10.34 0.01
N PHE A 454 -10.22 9.44 0.90
CA PHE A 454 -9.97 8.01 0.82
C PHE A 454 -11.28 7.21 0.86
N ILE A 455 -11.35 6.16 0.02
CA ILE A 455 -12.46 5.21 0.02
C ILE A 455 -12.59 4.49 1.37
N THR A 456 -11.47 4.20 2.02
CA THR A 456 -11.42 3.52 3.32
C THR A 456 -12.03 4.36 4.45
N THR A 457 -11.82 5.67 4.47
CA THR A 457 -12.48 6.57 5.42
C THR A 457 -13.99 6.52 5.26
N TYR A 458 -14.49 6.68 4.03
CA TYR A 458 -15.93 6.59 3.74
C TYR A 458 -16.52 5.25 4.17
N LEU A 459 -15.81 4.15 3.90
CA LEU A 459 -16.30 2.81 4.22
C LEU A 459 -16.32 2.56 5.72
N SER A 460 -15.26 2.92 6.44
CA SER A 460 -15.15 2.71 7.91
C SER A 460 -16.17 3.53 8.67
N ASP A 461 -16.44 4.76 8.24
CA ASP A 461 -17.45 5.63 8.85
C ASP A 461 -18.88 5.25 8.48
N SER A 462 -19.06 4.39 7.47
CA SER A 462 -20.39 4.04 6.98
C SER A 462 -21.19 3.23 7.99
N HIS A 463 -22.43 3.63 8.24
CA HIS A 463 -23.37 2.88 9.08
C HIS A 463 -23.56 1.43 8.60
N LYS A 464 -23.46 1.17 7.29
CA LYS A 464 -23.57 -0.17 6.71
C LYS A 464 -22.45 -1.09 7.19
N PHE A 465 -21.20 -0.60 7.20
CA PHE A 465 -20.07 -1.37 7.70
C PHE A 465 -20.20 -1.63 9.20
N ARG A 466 -20.40 -0.59 9.99
CA ARG A 466 -20.57 -0.67 11.46
C ARG A 466 -21.70 -1.63 11.87
N THR A 467 -22.85 -1.57 11.19
CA THR A 467 -24.00 -2.43 11.51
C THR A 467 -23.77 -3.90 11.14
N LEU A 468 -23.11 -4.19 10.04
CA LEU A 468 -22.84 -5.57 9.60
C LEU A 468 -21.89 -6.29 10.56
N HIS A 469 -20.86 -5.60 11.05
CA HIS A 469 -19.90 -6.18 11.98
C HIS A 469 -20.47 -6.41 13.37
N ASN A 470 -21.27 -5.49 13.89
CA ASN A 470 -21.93 -5.65 15.19
C ASN A 470 -22.92 -6.84 15.20
N LYS A 471 -23.63 -7.12 14.10
CA LYS A 471 -24.53 -8.27 14.00
C LYS A 471 -23.77 -9.61 13.93
N ALA A 472 -22.61 -9.66 13.30
CA ALA A 472 -21.79 -10.87 13.26
C ALA A 472 -21.20 -11.23 14.64
N LEU A 473 -20.92 -10.26 15.50
CA LEU A 473 -20.54 -10.47 16.89
C LEU A 473 -21.67 -11.02 17.73
N LEU A 474 -22.90 -10.51 17.54
CA LEU A 474 -24.08 -10.92 18.31
C LEU A 474 -24.64 -12.31 17.90
N SER A 475 -24.35 -12.79 16.68
CA SER A 475 -24.79 -14.12 16.20
C SER A 475 -23.87 -15.26 16.66
N ASN A 476 -22.72 -14.97 17.25
CA ASN A 476 -21.75 -15.95 17.76
C ASN A 476 -21.58 -15.90 19.30
N LEU A 477 -22.39 -15.08 19.98
CA LEU A 477 -22.63 -15.09 21.43
C LEU A 477 -23.96 -15.80 21.73
#